data_7d747617c0dfb0ba74e69d84b850fc31
#
_entry.id   7d747617c0dfb0ba74e69d84b850fc31
#
_cell.length_a   1.000
_cell.length_b   1.000
_cell.length_c   1.000
_cell.angle_alpha   90.00
_cell.angle_beta   90.00
_cell.angle_gamma   90.00
#
_symmetry.space_group_name_H-M   'P 1'
#
loop_
_entity.id
_entity.type
_entity.pdbx_description
1 polymer ?
#
loop_
_entity_poly.entity_id
_entity_poly.type
_entity_poly.pdbx_seq_one_letter_code
_entity_poly.pdbx_strand_id
1 'polypeptide(L)'
;MATDRPGLGPAFPRVPALSLGSWNTWDRMEFGDAVALIARAAELGYAFFDVAHYDMGPHAEGSTTDQIFGRAVREAGLAREDWLYCGKLWLWDYPNVGFTQQMNTSLERVGVESADVVVVGDYFGEIDLERVVADVAEQIEAGRFRAWGVNNWRIDDLRKAFDIARKRGLAPPVFAQLKYGLARRSMAEGEFYAPLFASGQLTLQASDIFEGGLLVGNLKPNRKIGADVGGIREKIAGAWPTVRKIAAELDASPAQLGIAFCLANPATANVLVGVSRQAQLEDNAGAIALLERVGADRIRELTRELWLDREVAADGTW
;
A
#
# COMPACT_ATOMS: atom_id res chain seq x y z
N MET A 1 -18.88 12.73 5.28
CA MET A 1 -18.69 11.83 4.12
C MET A 1 -17.33 11.08 4.13
N ALA A 2 -16.48 11.27 5.12
CA ALA A 2 -15.27 10.44 5.29
C ALA A 2 -15.56 8.99 5.74
N THR A 3 -16.80 8.65 6.01
CA THR A 3 -17.22 7.39 6.63
C THR A 3 -17.67 6.31 5.65
N ASP A 4 -17.66 6.57 4.36
CA ASP A 4 -18.26 5.67 3.34
C ASP A 4 -17.24 5.05 2.37
N ARG A 5 -15.96 5.01 2.79
CA ARG A 5 -14.93 4.30 2.01
C ARG A 5 -15.05 2.79 2.20
N PRO A 6 -14.74 2.00 1.16
CA PRO A 6 -14.68 0.56 1.29
C PRO A 6 -13.58 0.15 2.28
N GLY A 7 -13.70 -1.02 2.86
CA GLY A 7 -12.67 -1.64 3.68
C GLY A 7 -11.78 -2.59 2.87
N LEU A 8 -11.08 -3.46 3.57
CA LEU A 8 -10.25 -4.52 2.99
C LEU A 8 -11.00 -5.87 3.08
N GLY A 9 -12.16 -5.91 2.41
CA GLY A 9 -13.04 -7.07 2.39
C GLY A 9 -13.96 -7.20 3.62
N PRO A 10 -14.76 -8.29 3.66
CA PRO A 10 -15.80 -8.46 4.69
C PRO A 10 -15.28 -8.54 6.13
N ALA A 11 -14.07 -9.07 6.33
CA ALA A 11 -13.44 -9.14 7.65
C ALA A 11 -12.99 -7.77 8.19
N PHE A 12 -12.78 -6.82 7.31
CA PHE A 12 -12.34 -5.46 7.63
C PHE A 12 -13.17 -4.43 6.84
N PRO A 13 -14.48 -4.28 7.16
CA PRO A 13 -15.38 -3.41 6.41
C PRO A 13 -15.02 -1.93 6.54
N ARG A 14 -14.17 -1.59 7.50
CA ARG A 14 -13.60 -0.25 7.70
C ARG A 14 -12.15 -0.36 8.08
N VAL A 15 -11.32 0.52 7.50
CA VAL A 15 -9.91 0.67 7.84
C VAL A 15 -9.56 2.17 7.88
N PRO A 16 -8.49 2.57 8.58
CA PRO A 16 -7.96 3.93 8.52
C PRO A 16 -7.73 4.39 7.08
N ALA A 17 -8.00 5.65 6.79
CA ALA A 17 -7.77 6.23 5.47
C ALA A 17 -6.30 6.22 5.04
N LEU A 18 -5.42 6.38 6.03
CA LEU A 18 -3.97 6.33 5.86
C LEU A 18 -3.40 5.14 6.60
N SER A 19 -2.34 4.57 6.05
CA SER A 19 -1.50 3.57 6.70
C SER A 19 -0.02 3.91 6.52
N LEU A 20 0.81 3.42 7.42
CA LEU A 20 2.25 3.69 7.42
C LEU A 20 3.00 2.45 6.94
N GLY A 21 3.88 2.66 5.93
CA GLY A 21 4.73 1.61 5.38
C GLY A 21 6.05 1.46 6.14
N SER A 22 6.57 0.24 6.13
CA SER A 22 7.84 -0.10 6.79
C SER A 22 9.06 -0.02 5.86
N TRP A 23 8.86 -0.06 4.55
CA TRP A 23 9.98 -0.12 3.61
C TRP A 23 10.87 1.11 3.69
N ASN A 24 12.13 0.91 4.10
CA ASN A 24 13.10 1.98 4.32
C ASN A 24 12.61 3.06 5.32
N THR A 25 11.97 2.65 6.40
CA THR A 25 11.33 3.56 7.35
C THR A 25 11.89 3.42 8.77
N TRP A 26 11.50 2.37 9.50
CA TRP A 26 11.73 2.28 10.94
C TRP A 26 13.20 2.09 11.33
N ASP A 27 13.99 1.41 10.51
CA ASP A 27 15.43 1.19 10.69
C ASP A 27 16.31 2.37 10.22
N ARG A 28 15.68 3.45 9.74
CA ARG A 28 16.37 4.66 9.24
C ARG A 28 16.08 5.90 10.06
N MET A 29 15.48 5.74 11.22
CA MET A 29 15.21 6.82 12.18
C MET A 29 15.67 6.41 13.57
N GLU A 30 15.85 7.40 14.44
CA GLU A 30 16.11 7.12 15.85
C GLU A 30 14.93 6.40 16.48
N PHE A 31 15.20 5.45 17.39
CA PHE A 31 14.16 4.62 17.97
C PHE A 31 13.07 5.44 18.68
N GLY A 32 13.44 6.49 19.41
CA GLY A 32 12.49 7.39 20.07
C GLY A 32 11.55 8.09 19.07
N ASP A 33 12.06 8.46 17.89
CA ASP A 33 11.25 9.05 16.82
C ASP A 33 10.26 8.03 16.24
N ALA A 34 10.67 6.77 16.11
CA ALA A 34 9.77 5.68 15.68
C ALA A 34 8.62 5.47 16.67
N VAL A 35 8.92 5.43 17.98
CA VAL A 35 7.91 5.34 19.06
C VAL A 35 6.93 6.51 18.99
N ALA A 36 7.45 7.73 18.91
CA ALA A 36 6.64 8.95 18.89
C ALA A 36 5.76 9.03 17.61
N LEU A 37 6.28 8.59 16.46
CA LEU A 37 5.54 8.56 15.20
C LEU A 37 4.39 7.55 15.24
N ILE A 38 4.62 6.36 15.81
CA ILE A 38 3.60 5.31 15.99
C ILE A 38 2.49 5.79 16.94
N ALA A 39 2.85 6.35 18.10
CA ALA A 39 1.90 6.91 19.05
C ALA A 39 1.05 8.01 18.38
N ARG A 40 1.70 8.90 17.65
CA ARG A 40 0.99 9.98 16.95
C ARG A 40 0.06 9.49 15.85
N ALA A 41 0.45 8.43 15.12
CA ALA A 41 -0.41 7.80 14.12
C ALA A 41 -1.68 7.23 14.77
N ALA A 42 -1.58 6.59 15.93
CA ALA A 42 -2.72 6.08 16.68
C ALA A 42 -3.65 7.23 17.14
N GLU A 43 -3.11 8.30 17.72
CA GLU A 43 -3.88 9.49 18.13
C GLU A 43 -4.66 10.12 16.97
N LEU A 44 -4.10 10.11 15.75
CA LEU A 44 -4.74 10.64 14.55
C LEU A 44 -5.72 9.64 13.89
N GLY A 45 -5.86 8.43 14.44
CA GLY A 45 -6.71 7.38 13.86
C GLY A 45 -6.11 6.66 12.65
N TYR A 46 -4.78 6.64 12.53
CA TYR A 46 -4.04 6.00 11.43
C TYR A 46 -3.20 4.80 11.89
N ALA A 47 -3.63 4.13 12.95
CA ALA A 47 -2.97 2.95 13.48
C ALA A 47 -3.16 1.72 12.57
N PHE A 48 -2.76 1.84 11.31
CA PHE A 48 -2.66 0.75 10.36
C PHE A 48 -1.25 0.74 9.79
N PHE A 49 -0.53 -0.38 9.94
CA PHE A 49 0.87 -0.49 9.58
C PHE A 49 1.11 -1.64 8.60
N ASP A 50 1.67 -1.31 7.43
CA ASP A 50 2.16 -2.29 6.46
C ASP A 50 3.62 -2.60 6.81
N VAL A 51 3.86 -3.78 7.38
CA VAL A 51 5.15 -4.16 7.93
C VAL A 51 5.60 -5.48 7.34
N ALA A 52 6.66 -5.44 6.56
CA ALA A 52 7.29 -6.60 5.96
C ALA A 52 8.71 -6.81 6.48
N HIS A 53 9.18 -8.04 6.47
CA HIS A 53 10.61 -8.32 6.58
C HIS A 53 11.24 -8.28 5.18
N TYR A 54 12.46 -7.75 5.10
CA TYR A 54 13.20 -7.54 3.84
C TYR A 54 14.54 -8.26 3.94
N ASP A 55 14.52 -9.57 3.80
CA ASP A 55 15.69 -10.45 3.89
C ASP A 55 15.71 -11.55 2.81
N MET A 56 14.91 -11.38 1.75
CA MET A 56 14.87 -12.32 0.62
C MET A 56 14.69 -11.62 -0.72
N GLY A 57 15.03 -12.32 -1.80
CA GLY A 57 14.90 -11.85 -3.16
C GLY A 57 15.66 -10.55 -3.41
N PRO A 58 15.09 -9.60 -4.17
CA PRO A 58 15.75 -8.32 -4.48
C PRO A 58 15.93 -7.41 -3.24
N HIS A 59 15.34 -7.75 -2.10
CA HIS A 59 15.41 -7.02 -0.85
C HIS A 59 16.19 -7.74 0.26
N ALA A 60 17.08 -8.67 -0.10
CA ALA A 60 17.96 -9.38 0.84
C ALA A 60 19.01 -8.44 1.50
N GLU A 61 18.58 -7.27 1.92
CA GLU A 61 19.45 -6.22 2.49
C GLU A 61 19.66 -6.39 3.99
N GLY A 62 18.98 -7.36 4.62
CA GLY A 62 19.06 -7.59 6.05
C GLY A 62 18.45 -6.44 6.88
N SER A 63 17.43 -5.75 6.37
CA SER A 63 16.73 -4.69 7.06
C SER A 63 16.07 -5.20 8.36
N THR A 64 16.20 -4.44 9.42
CA THR A 64 15.57 -4.71 10.74
C THR A 64 14.32 -3.89 10.99
N THR A 65 13.75 -3.31 9.95
CA THR A 65 12.61 -2.38 10.01
C THR A 65 11.41 -2.95 10.76
N ASP A 66 11.09 -4.22 10.54
CA ASP A 66 10.00 -4.95 11.21
C ASP A 66 10.28 -5.21 12.71
N GLN A 67 11.52 -5.55 13.07
CA GLN A 67 11.92 -5.75 14.47
C GLN A 67 11.87 -4.43 15.25
N ILE A 68 12.34 -3.33 14.63
CA ILE A 68 12.29 -2.00 15.23
C ILE A 68 10.84 -1.56 15.39
N PHE A 69 9.99 -1.77 14.36
CA PHE A 69 8.56 -1.52 14.46
C PHE A 69 7.93 -2.28 15.62
N GLY A 70 8.15 -3.60 15.71
CA GLY A 70 7.58 -4.44 16.75
C GLY A 70 8.00 -4.00 18.18
N ARG A 71 9.22 -3.51 18.36
CA ARG A 71 9.66 -2.91 19.63
C ARG A 71 9.00 -1.55 19.86
N ALA A 72 8.94 -0.70 18.84
CA ALA A 72 8.43 0.66 18.95
C ALA A 72 6.92 0.70 19.22
N VAL A 73 6.12 -0.19 18.62
CA VAL A 73 4.67 -0.24 18.88
C VAL A 73 4.37 -0.66 20.33
N ARG A 74 5.17 -1.56 20.89
CA ARG A 74 5.04 -1.92 22.32
C ARG A 74 5.46 -0.78 23.23
N GLU A 75 6.58 -0.10 22.94
CA GLU A 75 7.05 1.05 23.71
C GLU A 75 6.07 2.24 23.63
N ALA A 76 5.37 2.39 22.51
CA ALA A 76 4.29 3.37 22.35
C ALA A 76 3.04 3.04 23.19
N GLY A 77 2.99 1.85 23.83
CA GLY A 77 1.90 1.45 24.70
C GLY A 77 0.60 1.09 24.00
N LEU A 78 0.63 0.79 22.71
CA LEU A 78 -0.56 0.39 21.96
C LEU A 78 -0.92 -1.07 22.28
N ALA A 79 -2.16 -1.30 22.73
CA ALA A 79 -2.68 -2.65 22.84
C ALA A 79 -2.86 -3.27 21.44
N ARG A 80 -2.75 -4.60 21.33
CA ARG A 80 -2.76 -5.26 20.00
C ARG A 80 -4.05 -5.01 19.22
N GLU A 81 -5.15 -4.86 19.88
CA GLU A 81 -6.48 -4.55 19.32
C GLU A 81 -6.64 -3.12 18.81
N ASP A 82 -5.75 -2.20 19.20
CA ASP A 82 -5.84 -0.78 18.85
C ASP A 82 -5.19 -0.45 17.50
N TRP A 83 -4.56 -1.44 16.85
CA TRP A 83 -3.88 -1.23 15.56
C TRP A 83 -4.03 -2.41 14.61
N LEU A 84 -3.97 -2.13 13.33
CA LEU A 84 -4.03 -3.11 12.26
C LEU A 84 -2.63 -3.41 11.73
N TYR A 85 -2.34 -4.70 11.57
CA TYR A 85 -1.11 -5.20 11.00
C TYR A 85 -1.36 -5.81 9.63
N CYS A 86 -0.78 -5.19 8.60
CA CYS A 86 -0.69 -5.75 7.26
C CYS A 86 0.69 -6.40 7.09
N GLY A 87 0.73 -7.73 7.09
CA GLY A 87 1.95 -8.49 6.80
C GLY A 87 2.19 -8.62 5.30
N LYS A 88 3.34 -9.20 4.93
CA LYS A 88 3.67 -9.47 3.53
C LYS A 88 4.24 -10.87 3.35
N LEU A 89 3.79 -11.57 2.33
CA LEU A 89 4.30 -12.85 1.86
C LEU A 89 4.95 -12.65 0.51
N TRP A 90 6.23 -13.00 0.41
CA TRP A 90 7.01 -12.81 -0.79
C TRP A 90 6.98 -14.07 -1.67
N LEU A 91 6.92 -13.86 -2.98
CA LEU A 91 6.94 -14.93 -3.98
C LEU A 91 8.33 -15.15 -4.60
N TRP A 92 9.33 -14.34 -4.26
CA TRP A 92 10.64 -14.38 -4.89
C TRP A 92 11.41 -15.68 -4.64
N ASP A 93 11.40 -16.16 -3.40
CA ASP A 93 12.03 -17.43 -2.99
C ASP A 93 11.01 -18.54 -2.74
N TYR A 94 9.74 -18.28 -3.02
CA TYR A 94 8.68 -19.25 -2.92
C TYR A 94 8.75 -20.24 -4.11
N PRO A 95 8.53 -21.54 -3.89
CA PRO A 95 8.08 -22.19 -2.67
C PRO A 95 9.19 -22.70 -1.74
N ASN A 96 10.48 -22.42 -2.02
CA ASN A 96 11.59 -22.90 -1.18
C ASN A 96 11.51 -22.30 0.24
N VAL A 97 11.13 -21.03 0.35
CA VAL A 97 10.73 -20.38 1.60
C VAL A 97 9.20 -20.26 1.58
N GLY A 98 8.51 -21.26 2.15
CA GLY A 98 7.05 -21.35 2.14
C GLY A 98 6.38 -20.31 3.04
N PHE A 99 5.09 -20.09 2.85
CA PHE A 99 4.33 -19.05 3.57
C PHE A 99 4.26 -19.30 5.07
N THR A 100 4.22 -20.56 5.51
CA THR A 100 4.31 -20.90 6.94
C THR A 100 5.60 -20.38 7.58
N GLN A 101 6.74 -20.58 6.93
CA GLN A 101 8.02 -20.08 7.42
C GLN A 101 8.07 -18.56 7.41
N GLN A 102 7.63 -17.92 6.33
CA GLN A 102 7.59 -16.46 6.21
C GLN A 102 6.70 -15.83 7.29
N MET A 103 5.50 -16.38 7.51
CA MET A 103 4.61 -15.90 8.56
C MET A 103 5.19 -16.06 9.97
N ASN A 104 5.76 -17.24 10.27
CA ASN A 104 6.40 -17.45 11.57
C ASN A 104 7.51 -16.42 11.82
N THR A 105 8.39 -16.19 10.82
CA THR A 105 9.45 -15.18 10.90
C THR A 105 8.87 -13.78 11.14
N SER A 106 7.85 -13.39 10.35
CA SER A 106 7.25 -12.05 10.45
C SER A 106 6.58 -11.82 11.81
N LEU A 107 5.80 -12.80 12.29
CA LEU A 107 5.08 -12.71 13.57
C LEU A 107 6.06 -12.66 14.75
N GLU A 108 7.11 -13.50 14.75
CA GLU A 108 8.16 -13.51 15.76
C GLU A 108 8.90 -12.17 15.81
N ARG A 109 9.32 -11.63 14.66
CA ARG A 109 10.08 -10.38 14.54
C ARG A 109 9.28 -9.16 14.97
N VAL A 110 7.98 -9.10 14.64
CA VAL A 110 7.08 -8.06 15.13
C VAL A 110 6.68 -8.28 16.58
N GLY A 111 6.63 -9.52 17.03
CA GLY A 111 6.28 -9.91 18.41
C GLY A 111 4.77 -9.96 18.63
N VAL A 112 4.03 -10.55 17.67
CA VAL A 112 2.57 -10.75 17.72
C VAL A 112 2.20 -12.18 17.31
N GLU A 113 1.00 -12.63 17.67
CA GLU A 113 0.51 -13.99 17.36
C GLU A 113 -0.11 -14.09 15.96
N SER A 114 -0.67 -12.99 15.44
CA SER A 114 -1.31 -12.96 14.13
C SER A 114 -1.22 -11.57 13.49
N ALA A 115 -1.27 -11.53 12.15
CA ALA A 115 -1.54 -10.34 11.38
C ALA A 115 -3.07 -10.17 11.18
N ASP A 116 -3.50 -8.97 10.81
CA ASP A 116 -4.91 -8.74 10.46
C ASP A 116 -5.16 -9.11 9.01
N VAL A 117 -4.35 -8.56 8.11
CA VAL A 117 -4.37 -8.84 6.68
C VAL A 117 -2.95 -9.12 6.18
N VAL A 118 -2.86 -9.75 5.02
CA VAL A 118 -1.58 -10.00 4.37
C VAL A 118 -1.66 -9.60 2.90
N VAL A 119 -0.58 -9.06 2.39
CA VAL A 119 -0.37 -8.84 0.96
C VAL A 119 0.58 -9.90 0.42
N VAL A 120 0.15 -10.66 -0.58
CA VAL A 120 1.05 -11.53 -1.35
C VAL A 120 1.77 -10.68 -2.37
N GLY A 121 3.10 -10.63 -2.24
CA GLY A 121 3.97 -9.71 -2.97
C GLY A 121 4.01 -9.95 -4.47
N ASP A 122 4.70 -9.05 -5.15
CA ASP A 122 5.01 -9.16 -6.56
C ASP A 122 6.01 -10.30 -6.85
N TYR A 123 6.14 -10.67 -8.11
CA TYR A 123 6.94 -11.80 -8.55
C TYR A 123 7.50 -11.57 -9.96
N PHE A 124 8.51 -12.38 -10.30
CA PHE A 124 9.08 -12.46 -11.63
C PHE A 124 8.83 -13.85 -12.23
N GLY A 125 8.51 -13.88 -13.53
CA GLY A 125 8.29 -15.15 -14.24
C GLY A 125 6.90 -15.77 -13.97
N GLU A 126 6.84 -17.09 -14.02
CA GLU A 126 5.63 -17.87 -13.80
C GLU A 126 5.55 -18.35 -12.36
N ILE A 127 4.34 -18.44 -11.81
CA ILE A 127 4.08 -18.94 -10.46
C ILE A 127 3.00 -20.02 -10.51
N ASP A 128 3.09 -20.99 -9.60
CA ASP A 128 2.04 -21.99 -9.38
C ASP A 128 0.90 -21.41 -8.53
N LEU A 129 -0.08 -20.82 -9.21
CA LEU A 129 -1.23 -20.18 -8.57
C LEU A 129 -2.09 -21.13 -7.77
N GLU A 130 -2.23 -22.41 -8.19
CA GLU A 130 -2.97 -23.43 -7.44
C GLU A 130 -2.35 -23.63 -6.06
N ARG A 131 -1.04 -23.71 -6.01
CA ARG A 131 -0.28 -23.84 -4.78
C ARG A 131 -0.34 -22.56 -3.94
N VAL A 132 -0.12 -21.39 -4.55
CA VAL A 132 -0.18 -20.09 -3.85
C VAL A 132 -1.52 -19.90 -3.14
N VAL A 133 -2.64 -20.12 -3.84
CA VAL A 133 -3.99 -19.94 -3.26
C VAL A 133 -4.25 -20.96 -2.16
N ALA A 134 -3.78 -22.20 -2.31
CA ALA A 134 -3.92 -23.24 -1.29
C ALA A 134 -3.10 -22.90 -0.03
N ASP A 135 -1.84 -22.54 -0.20
CA ASP A 135 -0.95 -22.21 0.92
C ASP A 135 -1.41 -20.95 1.67
N VAL A 136 -1.99 -19.96 0.97
CA VAL A 136 -2.66 -18.79 1.62
C VAL A 136 -3.86 -19.26 2.46
N ALA A 137 -4.70 -20.15 1.91
CA ALA A 137 -5.85 -20.66 2.64
C ALA A 137 -5.45 -21.42 3.91
N GLU A 138 -4.38 -22.19 3.87
CA GLU A 138 -3.81 -22.86 5.06
C GLU A 138 -3.40 -21.86 6.16
N GLN A 139 -2.84 -20.70 5.77
CA GLN A 139 -2.46 -19.67 6.74
C GLN A 139 -3.69 -19.02 7.39
N ILE A 140 -4.76 -18.82 6.62
CA ILE A 140 -6.04 -18.31 7.13
C ILE A 140 -6.69 -19.34 8.09
N GLU A 141 -6.71 -20.61 7.71
CA GLU A 141 -7.25 -21.69 8.55
C GLU A 141 -6.44 -21.83 9.86
N ALA A 142 -5.13 -21.65 9.79
CA ALA A 142 -4.26 -21.62 10.96
C ALA A 142 -4.41 -20.35 11.82
N GLY A 143 -5.29 -19.40 11.44
CA GLY A 143 -5.56 -18.19 12.20
C GLY A 143 -4.45 -17.14 12.16
N ARG A 144 -3.49 -17.25 11.22
CA ARG A 144 -2.36 -16.33 11.14
C ARG A 144 -2.72 -14.96 10.58
N PHE A 145 -3.78 -14.88 9.76
CA PHE A 145 -4.42 -13.65 9.31
C PHE A 145 -5.85 -13.96 8.82
N ARG A 146 -6.67 -12.91 8.61
CA ARG A 146 -8.10 -13.07 8.29
C ARG A 146 -8.47 -12.74 6.85
N ALA A 147 -7.66 -11.95 6.15
CA ALA A 147 -7.90 -11.58 4.75
C ALA A 147 -6.58 -11.35 4.04
N TRP A 148 -6.59 -11.46 2.71
CA TRP A 148 -5.41 -11.25 1.90
C TRP A 148 -5.69 -10.43 0.66
N GLY A 149 -4.65 -9.78 0.18
CA GLY A 149 -4.61 -9.04 -1.07
C GLY A 149 -3.37 -9.36 -1.87
N VAL A 150 -3.22 -8.69 -3.01
CA VAL A 150 -2.10 -8.86 -3.93
C VAL A 150 -1.33 -7.55 -4.10
N ASN A 151 -0.02 -7.63 -4.39
CA ASN A 151 0.82 -6.47 -4.64
C ASN A 151 1.28 -6.45 -6.11
N ASN A 152 0.71 -5.54 -6.90
CA ASN A 152 1.07 -5.34 -8.31
C ASN A 152 1.06 -6.62 -9.18
N TRP A 153 0.11 -7.53 -8.94
CA TRP A 153 0.00 -8.75 -9.72
C TRP A 153 -0.45 -8.49 -11.14
N ARG A 154 -0.03 -9.36 -12.08
CA ARG A 154 -0.60 -9.41 -13.42
C ARG A 154 -2.08 -9.73 -13.35
N ILE A 155 -2.89 -9.03 -14.13
CA ILE A 155 -4.34 -9.16 -14.08
C ILE A 155 -4.83 -10.58 -14.41
N ASP A 156 -4.17 -11.26 -15.35
CA ASP A 156 -4.55 -12.62 -15.73
C ASP A 156 -4.28 -13.64 -14.62
N ASP A 157 -3.20 -13.46 -13.87
CA ASP A 157 -2.91 -14.31 -12.73
C ASP A 157 -3.85 -14.04 -11.55
N LEU A 158 -4.23 -12.78 -11.34
CA LEU A 158 -5.25 -12.43 -10.37
C LEU A 158 -6.62 -13.05 -10.72
N ARG A 159 -7.04 -13.00 -11.99
CA ARG A 159 -8.27 -13.64 -12.44
C ARG A 159 -8.24 -15.15 -12.25
N LYS A 160 -7.11 -15.79 -12.55
CA LYS A 160 -6.90 -17.23 -12.27
C LYS A 160 -6.99 -17.53 -10.78
N ALA A 161 -6.39 -16.70 -9.92
CA ALA A 161 -6.48 -16.87 -8.46
C ALA A 161 -7.94 -16.79 -7.97
N PHE A 162 -8.75 -15.88 -8.48
CA PHE A 162 -10.19 -15.82 -8.21
C PHE A 162 -10.91 -17.11 -8.64
N ASP A 163 -10.60 -17.60 -9.84
CA ASP A 163 -11.22 -18.83 -10.36
C ASP A 163 -10.84 -20.07 -9.54
N ILE A 164 -9.58 -20.17 -9.12
CA ILE A 164 -9.09 -21.25 -8.24
C ILE A 164 -9.81 -21.17 -6.89
N ALA A 165 -9.82 -20.00 -6.24
CA ALA A 165 -10.46 -19.82 -4.96
C ALA A 165 -11.95 -20.19 -5.02
N ARG A 166 -12.67 -19.72 -6.04
CA ARG A 166 -14.09 -20.04 -6.26
C ARG A 166 -14.33 -21.54 -6.46
N LYS A 167 -13.54 -22.22 -7.33
CA LYS A 167 -13.69 -23.64 -7.63
C LYS A 167 -13.41 -24.51 -6.41
N ARG A 168 -12.50 -24.10 -5.56
CA ARG A 168 -12.09 -24.87 -4.37
C ARG A 168 -12.79 -24.42 -3.07
N GLY A 169 -13.64 -23.41 -3.12
CA GLY A 169 -14.31 -22.85 -1.93
C GLY A 169 -13.37 -22.20 -0.95
N LEU A 170 -12.24 -21.63 -1.45
CA LEU A 170 -11.22 -20.95 -0.65
C LEU A 170 -11.47 -19.44 -0.63
N ALA A 171 -10.89 -18.75 0.36
CA ALA A 171 -10.97 -17.30 0.46
C ALA A 171 -10.22 -16.63 -0.72
N PRO A 172 -10.89 -15.79 -1.54
CA PRO A 172 -10.23 -15.06 -2.61
C PRO A 172 -9.45 -13.85 -2.07
N PRO A 173 -8.54 -13.26 -2.88
CA PRO A 173 -8.00 -11.94 -2.56
C PRO A 173 -9.12 -10.90 -2.54
N VAL A 174 -9.07 -9.94 -1.60
CA VAL A 174 -10.14 -8.96 -1.41
C VAL A 174 -9.68 -7.52 -1.63
N PHE A 175 -8.38 -7.29 -1.77
CA PHE A 175 -7.82 -5.98 -2.11
C PHE A 175 -6.58 -6.12 -2.98
N ALA A 176 -6.23 -5.03 -3.66
CA ALA A 176 -4.99 -4.91 -4.41
C ALA A 176 -4.19 -3.70 -3.91
N GLN A 177 -2.97 -3.94 -3.47
CA GLN A 177 -1.97 -2.91 -3.18
C GLN A 177 -1.26 -2.58 -4.49
N LEU A 178 -1.56 -1.42 -5.05
CA LEU A 178 -1.05 -1.01 -6.36
C LEU A 178 -0.26 0.29 -6.27
N LYS A 179 0.76 0.42 -7.12
CA LYS A 179 1.37 1.72 -7.41
C LYS A 179 0.31 2.63 -8.03
N TYR A 180 -0.18 3.58 -7.25
CA TYR A 180 -1.25 4.46 -7.68
C TYR A 180 -1.10 5.85 -7.07
N GLY A 181 -1.12 6.88 -7.90
CA GLY A 181 -0.97 8.26 -7.49
C GLY A 181 -1.23 9.22 -8.64
N LEU A 182 -0.86 10.49 -8.47
CA LEU A 182 -1.07 11.55 -9.46
C LEU A 182 -0.53 11.20 -10.85
N ALA A 183 0.61 10.53 -10.92
CA ALA A 183 1.32 10.27 -12.18
C ALA A 183 1.07 8.88 -12.76
N ARG A 184 1.03 7.87 -11.91
CA ARG A 184 0.74 6.48 -12.31
C ARG A 184 -0.69 6.14 -11.95
N ARG A 185 -1.53 5.94 -12.94
CA ARG A 185 -2.96 5.63 -12.77
C ARG A 185 -3.41 4.42 -13.55
N SER A 186 -2.68 4.09 -14.62
CA SER A 186 -3.15 3.13 -15.64
C SER A 186 -3.40 1.75 -15.06
N MET A 187 -2.66 1.32 -14.03
CA MET A 187 -2.91 0.05 -13.39
C MET A 187 -4.27 0.01 -12.66
N ALA A 188 -4.57 1.04 -11.88
CA ALA A 188 -5.80 1.09 -11.08
C ALA A 188 -7.02 1.60 -11.87
N GLU A 189 -6.83 2.57 -12.78
CA GLU A 189 -7.92 3.25 -13.51
C GLU A 189 -8.07 2.76 -14.96
N GLY A 190 -7.12 1.96 -15.45
CA GLY A 190 -7.16 1.37 -16.80
C GLY A 190 -8.06 0.14 -16.90
N GLU A 191 -8.12 -0.42 -18.10
CA GLU A 191 -9.02 -1.51 -18.46
C GLU A 191 -8.86 -2.82 -17.67
N PHE A 192 -7.70 -3.03 -17.04
CA PHE A 192 -7.41 -4.28 -16.36
C PHE A 192 -8.03 -4.37 -14.97
N TYR A 193 -7.72 -3.42 -14.08
CA TYR A 193 -8.15 -3.46 -12.68
C TYR A 193 -9.45 -2.69 -12.42
N ALA A 194 -9.74 -1.61 -13.17
CA ALA A 194 -10.93 -0.80 -12.94
C ALA A 194 -12.25 -1.59 -12.94
N PRO A 195 -12.46 -2.61 -13.81
CA PRO A 195 -13.68 -3.43 -13.75
C PRO A 195 -13.83 -4.23 -12.45
N LEU A 196 -12.73 -4.73 -11.87
CA LEU A 196 -12.75 -5.46 -10.59
C LEU A 196 -13.09 -4.52 -9.42
N PHE A 197 -12.60 -3.30 -9.45
CA PHE A 197 -12.96 -2.27 -8.47
C PHE A 197 -14.42 -1.84 -8.62
N ALA A 198 -14.87 -1.58 -9.84
CA ALA A 198 -16.25 -1.17 -10.12
C ALA A 198 -17.28 -2.23 -9.73
N SER A 199 -16.94 -3.51 -9.82
CA SER A 199 -17.80 -4.62 -9.39
C SER A 199 -17.81 -4.83 -7.87
N GLY A 200 -16.93 -4.17 -7.11
CA GLY A 200 -16.75 -4.41 -5.68
C GLY A 200 -16.03 -5.71 -5.34
N GLN A 201 -15.50 -6.42 -6.34
CA GLN A 201 -14.76 -7.66 -6.12
C GLN A 201 -13.42 -7.43 -5.43
N LEU A 202 -12.81 -6.28 -5.69
CA LEU A 202 -11.60 -5.79 -5.04
C LEU A 202 -11.78 -4.38 -4.50
N THR A 203 -10.96 -4.04 -3.52
CA THR A 203 -10.72 -2.65 -3.11
C THR A 203 -9.26 -2.28 -3.36
N LEU A 204 -8.97 -0.99 -3.41
CA LEU A 204 -7.64 -0.46 -3.69
C LEU A 204 -6.95 -0.01 -2.40
N GLN A 205 -5.75 -0.51 -2.17
CA GLN A 205 -4.79 0.11 -1.28
C GLN A 205 -3.73 0.81 -2.15
N ALA A 206 -3.75 2.14 -2.15
CA ALA A 206 -2.82 2.93 -2.95
C ALA A 206 -1.43 2.94 -2.31
N SER A 207 -0.39 2.61 -3.05
CA SER A 207 1.00 2.60 -2.60
C SER A 207 1.91 3.40 -3.53
N ASP A 208 3.13 3.71 -3.09
CA ASP A 208 4.14 4.48 -3.84
C ASP A 208 3.64 5.82 -4.39
N ILE A 209 2.64 6.40 -3.76
CA ILE A 209 1.85 7.55 -4.22
C ILE A 209 2.68 8.82 -4.52
N PHE A 210 3.87 8.93 -3.93
CA PHE A 210 4.78 10.08 -4.11
C PHE A 210 5.95 9.80 -5.05
N GLU A 211 6.00 8.61 -5.71
CA GLU A 211 7.08 8.23 -6.63
C GLU A 211 8.47 8.35 -6.01
N GLY A 212 8.64 7.79 -4.80
CA GLY A 212 9.89 7.92 -4.05
C GLY A 212 10.20 9.32 -3.53
N GLY A 213 9.21 10.21 -3.57
CA GLY A 213 9.31 11.60 -3.15
C GLY A 213 9.38 12.61 -4.29
N LEU A 214 9.45 12.18 -5.55
CA LEU A 214 9.49 13.10 -6.72
C LEU A 214 8.32 14.09 -6.71
N LEU A 215 7.11 13.61 -6.43
CA LEU A 215 5.89 14.41 -6.43
C LEU A 215 5.71 15.31 -5.20
N VAL A 216 6.64 15.25 -4.25
CA VAL A 216 6.68 16.13 -3.06
C VAL A 216 7.99 16.93 -2.97
N GLY A 217 8.72 17.01 -4.08
CA GLY A 217 9.89 17.89 -4.21
C GLY A 217 11.24 17.24 -3.92
N ASN A 218 11.34 15.96 -3.66
CA ASN A 218 12.62 15.25 -3.61
C ASN A 218 13.02 14.83 -5.03
N LEU A 219 13.68 15.74 -5.75
CA LEU A 219 14.09 15.50 -7.14
C LEU A 219 15.29 14.56 -7.29
N LYS A 220 15.87 14.09 -6.19
CA LYS A 220 16.98 13.12 -6.14
C LYS A 220 16.64 11.96 -5.19
N PRO A 221 15.61 11.18 -5.49
CA PRO A 221 15.19 10.09 -4.61
C PRO A 221 16.29 9.01 -4.53
N ASN A 222 16.48 8.45 -3.36
CA ASN A 222 17.44 7.35 -3.13
C ASN A 222 16.94 6.01 -3.70
N ARG A 223 15.66 5.93 -4.08
CA ARG A 223 15.05 4.71 -4.62
C ARG A 223 14.28 5.00 -5.91
N LYS A 224 14.23 4.01 -6.77
CA LYS A 224 13.47 4.03 -8.02
C LYS A 224 12.16 3.27 -7.83
N ILE A 225 11.05 3.87 -8.19
CA ILE A 225 9.73 3.27 -8.09
C ILE A 225 9.31 2.75 -9.47
N GLY A 226 8.87 1.50 -9.52
CA GLY A 226 8.35 0.86 -10.72
C GLY A 226 9.33 0.79 -11.89
N ALA A 227 8.86 0.27 -13.01
CA ALA A 227 9.60 0.26 -14.26
C ALA A 227 9.70 1.67 -14.86
N ASP A 228 10.69 1.90 -15.71
CA ASP A 228 10.93 3.19 -16.38
C ASP A 228 10.53 3.14 -17.87
N VAL A 229 9.38 2.58 -18.15
CA VAL A 229 8.87 2.44 -19.52
C VAL A 229 8.62 3.81 -20.12
N GLY A 230 9.20 4.07 -21.31
CA GLY A 230 9.04 5.34 -22.00
C GLY A 230 9.62 6.56 -21.29
N GLY A 231 10.58 6.37 -20.37
CA GLY A 231 11.24 7.46 -19.62
C GLY A 231 10.27 8.13 -18.64
N ILE A 232 9.35 7.39 -18.06
CA ILE A 232 8.28 7.95 -17.20
C ILE A 232 8.84 8.66 -15.95
N ARG A 233 9.98 8.20 -15.42
CA ARG A 233 10.56 8.86 -14.23
C ARG A 233 10.99 10.30 -14.50
N GLU A 234 11.51 10.57 -15.69
CA GLU A 234 11.83 11.94 -16.11
C GLU A 234 10.56 12.78 -16.28
N LYS A 235 9.51 12.21 -16.91
CA LYS A 235 8.20 12.85 -17.01
C LYS A 235 7.61 13.19 -15.63
N ILE A 236 7.70 12.25 -14.67
CA ILE A 236 7.23 12.44 -13.31
C ILE A 236 8.02 13.56 -12.61
N ALA A 237 9.35 13.55 -12.72
CA ALA A 237 10.18 14.63 -12.17
C ALA A 237 9.84 16.00 -12.79
N GLY A 238 9.59 16.03 -14.11
CA GLY A 238 9.14 17.21 -14.84
C GLY A 238 7.76 17.72 -14.43
N ALA A 239 6.91 16.88 -13.86
CA ALA A 239 5.56 17.26 -13.39
C ALA A 239 5.57 18.02 -12.06
N TRP A 240 6.66 18.01 -11.30
CA TRP A 240 6.75 18.65 -9.99
C TRP A 240 6.27 20.11 -9.95
N PRO A 241 6.68 21.03 -10.88
CA PRO A 241 6.19 22.41 -10.88
C PRO A 241 4.66 22.49 -10.97
N THR A 242 4.05 21.62 -11.78
CA THR A 242 2.59 21.55 -11.94
C THR A 242 1.89 21.07 -10.68
N VAL A 243 2.42 20.01 -10.05
CA VAL A 243 1.89 19.51 -8.77
C VAL A 243 1.93 20.58 -7.71
N ARG A 244 3.08 21.28 -7.57
CA ARG A 244 3.24 22.37 -6.62
C ARG A 244 2.28 23.53 -6.89
N LYS A 245 2.06 23.88 -8.15
CA LYS A 245 1.13 24.95 -8.53
C LYS A 245 -0.30 24.61 -8.15
N ILE A 246 -0.78 23.40 -8.51
CA ILE A 246 -2.16 22.95 -8.18
C ILE A 246 -2.34 22.89 -6.66
N ALA A 247 -1.37 22.37 -5.92
CA ALA A 247 -1.44 22.32 -4.46
C ALA A 247 -1.55 23.73 -3.85
N ALA A 248 -0.74 24.68 -4.32
CA ALA A 248 -0.80 26.09 -3.87
C ALA A 248 -2.14 26.75 -4.20
N GLU A 249 -2.73 26.51 -5.37
CA GLU A 249 -4.06 27.01 -5.75
C GLU A 249 -5.17 26.48 -4.83
N LEU A 250 -4.95 25.33 -4.22
CA LEU A 250 -5.88 24.70 -3.28
C LEU A 250 -5.55 24.98 -1.81
N ASP A 251 -4.59 25.86 -1.53
CA ASP A 251 -4.09 26.09 -0.17
C ASP A 251 -3.75 24.78 0.56
N ALA A 252 -2.95 23.95 -0.10
CA ALA A 252 -2.58 22.61 0.35
C ALA A 252 -1.11 22.31 0.06
N SER A 253 -0.56 21.31 0.76
CA SER A 253 0.75 20.77 0.41
C SER A 253 0.64 19.81 -0.79
N PRO A 254 1.72 19.59 -1.53
CA PRO A 254 1.78 18.55 -2.57
C PRO A 254 1.46 17.14 -2.04
N ALA A 255 1.82 16.84 -0.79
CA ALA A 255 1.51 15.58 -0.15
C ALA A 255 0.00 15.45 0.10
N GLN A 256 -0.64 16.48 0.62
CA GLN A 256 -2.10 16.52 0.78
C GLN A 256 -2.82 16.33 -0.56
N LEU A 257 -2.36 17.00 -1.62
CA LEU A 257 -2.96 16.84 -2.96
C LEU A 257 -2.83 15.40 -3.46
N GLY A 258 -1.65 14.78 -3.34
CA GLY A 258 -1.42 13.39 -3.77
C GLY A 258 -2.28 12.38 -3.01
N ILE A 259 -2.40 12.53 -1.70
CA ILE A 259 -3.25 11.69 -0.85
C ILE A 259 -4.74 11.92 -1.18
N ALA A 260 -5.18 13.17 -1.25
CA ALA A 260 -6.56 13.50 -1.56
C ALA A 260 -6.97 12.99 -2.95
N PHE A 261 -6.06 13.04 -3.94
CA PHE A 261 -6.27 12.40 -5.25
C PHE A 261 -6.50 10.89 -5.12
N CYS A 262 -5.67 10.18 -4.37
CA CYS A 262 -5.86 8.73 -4.17
C CYS A 262 -7.19 8.43 -3.48
N LEU A 263 -7.55 9.19 -2.44
CA LEU A 263 -8.81 9.05 -1.71
C LEU A 263 -10.04 9.48 -2.52
N ALA A 264 -9.87 10.28 -3.57
CA ALA A 264 -10.93 10.66 -4.51
C ALA A 264 -11.35 9.51 -5.44
N ASN A 265 -10.62 8.41 -5.49
CA ASN A 265 -11.03 7.20 -6.18
C ASN A 265 -11.95 6.37 -5.26
N PRO A 266 -13.20 6.10 -5.64
CA PRO A 266 -14.17 5.41 -4.78
C PRO A 266 -13.75 3.97 -4.41
N ALA A 267 -12.86 3.36 -5.17
CA ALA A 267 -12.33 2.03 -4.86
C ALA A 267 -11.26 2.05 -3.75
N THR A 268 -10.72 3.23 -3.41
CA THR A 268 -9.63 3.34 -2.45
C THR A 268 -10.12 3.14 -1.01
N ALA A 269 -9.74 2.01 -0.44
CA ALA A 269 -9.95 1.73 0.97
C ALA A 269 -8.95 2.50 1.85
N ASN A 270 -7.69 2.54 1.41
CA ASN A 270 -6.58 3.01 2.22
C ASN A 270 -5.43 3.55 1.33
N VAL A 271 -4.70 4.51 1.86
CA VAL A 271 -3.50 5.08 1.21
C VAL A 271 -2.28 4.79 2.07
N LEU A 272 -1.34 4.03 1.53
CA LEU A 272 -0.08 3.69 2.18
C LEU A 272 0.94 4.81 1.97
N VAL A 273 1.34 5.45 3.07
CA VAL A 273 2.29 6.56 3.05
C VAL A 273 3.60 6.19 3.75
N GLY A 274 4.72 6.61 3.19
CA GLY A 274 6.01 6.62 3.86
C GLY A 274 6.20 7.95 4.56
N VAL A 275 6.43 7.93 5.87
CA VAL A 275 6.71 9.10 6.69
C VAL A 275 7.93 8.84 7.57
N SER A 276 8.75 9.86 7.79
CA SER A 276 9.94 9.77 8.63
C SER A 276 9.94 10.79 9.78
N ARG A 277 8.90 11.60 9.89
CA ARG A 277 8.75 12.66 10.91
C ARG A 277 7.27 12.90 11.21
N GLN A 278 6.95 13.21 12.46
CA GLN A 278 5.57 13.54 12.88
C GLN A 278 4.94 14.66 12.06
N ALA A 279 5.70 15.74 11.76
CA ALA A 279 5.21 16.86 10.96
C ALA A 279 4.75 16.44 9.55
N GLN A 280 5.34 15.39 8.94
CA GLN A 280 4.86 14.85 7.67
C GLN A 280 3.55 14.09 7.85
N LEU A 281 3.39 13.35 8.95
CA LEU A 281 2.15 12.65 9.25
C LEU A 281 1.00 13.64 9.49
N GLU A 282 1.27 14.69 10.24
CA GLU A 282 0.29 15.77 10.52
C GLU A 282 -0.10 16.52 9.25
N ASP A 283 0.87 16.85 8.39
CA ASP A 283 0.58 17.42 7.07
C ASP A 283 -0.27 16.47 6.22
N ASN A 284 0.10 15.20 6.14
CA ASN A 284 -0.64 14.19 5.38
C ASN A 284 -2.09 14.04 5.87
N ALA A 285 -2.33 14.16 7.17
CA ALA A 285 -3.67 14.10 7.76
C ALA A 285 -4.62 15.18 7.20
N GLY A 286 -4.08 16.34 6.83
CA GLY A 286 -4.82 17.43 6.20
C GLY A 286 -5.45 17.08 4.84
N ALA A 287 -5.02 15.99 4.21
CA ALA A 287 -5.56 15.55 2.91
C ALA A 287 -7.05 15.20 2.96
N ILE A 288 -7.55 14.72 4.10
CA ILE A 288 -8.98 14.39 4.27
C ILE A 288 -9.81 15.67 4.24
N ALA A 289 -9.40 16.68 4.99
CA ALA A 289 -10.05 17.98 5.00
C ALA A 289 -9.97 18.67 3.61
N LEU A 290 -8.86 18.51 2.91
CA LEU A 290 -8.72 18.98 1.52
C LEU A 290 -9.75 18.32 0.61
N LEU A 291 -9.88 16.99 0.67
CA LEU A 291 -10.85 16.24 -0.15
C LEU A 291 -12.30 16.66 0.17
N GLU A 292 -12.64 16.84 1.43
CA GLU A 292 -13.98 17.31 1.85
C GLU A 292 -14.28 18.73 1.37
N ARG A 293 -13.30 19.62 1.44
CA ARG A 293 -13.44 21.03 1.04
C ARG A 293 -13.55 21.22 -0.46
N VAL A 294 -12.74 20.47 -1.23
CA VAL A 294 -12.61 20.66 -2.68
C VAL A 294 -13.54 19.74 -3.47
N GLY A 295 -13.78 18.54 -2.97
CA GLY A 295 -14.54 17.49 -3.64
C GLY A 295 -13.72 16.65 -4.61
N ALA A 296 -14.09 15.37 -4.73
CA ALA A 296 -13.36 14.39 -5.54
C ALA A 296 -13.27 14.78 -7.03
N ASP A 297 -14.39 15.21 -7.62
CA ASP A 297 -14.46 15.55 -9.04
C ASP A 297 -13.53 16.71 -9.38
N ARG A 298 -13.49 17.73 -8.53
CA ARG A 298 -12.62 18.89 -8.76
C ARG A 298 -11.14 18.55 -8.63
N ILE A 299 -10.75 17.73 -7.66
CA ILE A 299 -9.38 17.24 -7.52
C ILE A 299 -8.99 16.45 -8.77
N ARG A 300 -9.84 15.54 -9.22
CA ARG A 300 -9.59 14.72 -10.43
C ARG A 300 -9.50 15.56 -11.70
N GLU A 301 -10.34 16.57 -11.84
CA GLU A 301 -10.31 17.52 -12.96
C GLU A 301 -8.98 18.30 -13.01
N LEU A 302 -8.59 18.92 -11.89
CA LEU A 302 -7.37 19.72 -11.79
C LEU A 302 -6.10 18.91 -12.06
N THR A 303 -6.12 17.63 -11.72
CA THR A 303 -4.97 16.74 -11.86
C THR A 303 -5.00 15.90 -13.12
N ARG A 304 -5.97 16.09 -14.03
CA ARG A 304 -6.19 15.25 -15.22
C ARG A 304 -4.94 15.10 -16.08
N GLU A 305 -4.21 16.18 -16.28
CA GLU A 305 -3.01 16.21 -17.13
C GLU A 305 -1.77 15.58 -16.45
N LEU A 306 -1.86 15.26 -15.16
CA LEU A 306 -0.81 14.54 -14.45
C LEU A 306 -0.87 13.02 -14.63
N TRP A 307 -1.82 12.49 -15.37
CA TRP A 307 -1.83 11.07 -15.74
C TRP A 307 -0.76 10.80 -16.80
N LEU A 308 0.45 10.46 -16.38
CA LEU A 308 1.63 10.39 -17.25
C LEU A 308 1.85 9.01 -17.88
N ASP A 309 1.18 7.98 -17.38
CA ASP A 309 1.29 6.60 -17.85
C ASP A 309 0.08 6.13 -18.70
N ARG A 310 -0.69 7.06 -19.30
CA ARG A 310 -1.90 6.74 -20.09
C ARG A 310 -1.67 5.77 -21.23
N GLU A 311 -0.49 5.85 -21.85
CA GLU A 311 -0.11 5.01 -22.99
C GLU A 311 0.53 3.69 -22.59
N VAL A 312 0.65 3.43 -21.28
CA VAL A 312 1.23 2.21 -20.75
C VAL A 312 0.12 1.22 -20.46
N ALA A 313 0.17 0.06 -21.08
CA ALA A 313 -0.69 -1.06 -20.75
C ALA A 313 -0.22 -1.66 -19.42
N ALA A 314 -0.88 -1.27 -18.33
CA ALA A 314 -0.48 -1.62 -16.98
C ALA A 314 -1.22 -2.88 -16.51
N ASP A 315 -0.79 -4.03 -17.00
CA ASP A 315 -1.35 -5.36 -16.70
C ASP A 315 -0.87 -5.96 -15.37
N GLY A 316 -0.01 -5.25 -14.65
CA GLY A 316 0.65 -5.70 -13.42
C GLY A 316 2.17 -5.82 -13.54
N THR A 317 2.73 -5.68 -14.74
CA THR A 317 4.18 -5.74 -14.97
C THR A 317 4.87 -4.38 -14.84
N TRP A 318 4.16 -3.37 -14.44
CA TRP A 318 4.48 -1.95 -14.46
C TRP A 318 5.13 -1.37 -13.19
#